data_33262162664bef7fa2cc84e8297c5f26
#
_entry.id   33262162664bef7fa2cc84e8297c5f26
#
_cell.length_a   1.000
_cell.length_b   1.000
_cell.length_c   1.000
_cell.angle_alpha   90.00
_cell.angle_beta   90.00
_cell.angle_gamma   90.00
#
_symmetry.space_group_name_H-M   'P 1'
#
loop_
_entity.id
_entity.type
_entity.pdbx_description
1 polymer ?
#
loop_
_entity_poly.entity_id
_entity_poly.type
_entity_poly.pdbx_seq_one_letter_code
_entity_poly.pdbx_strand_id
1 'polypeptide(L)'
;IGKTQAAYFKMINEQGGINGRKINLIQYDDAYSPPKAVEQVRKLVEGDEVLLTFQVIGTPSNAAVQKYLNSKKVPQLLAATGASKFTDPKNFPWTIGFNPNYQTEGRIYAAYILKNYPNAKIGALYQNDDLGRDYMTGPKAGLGDKAATMIVGETSYELTDPTIDSQIVKLKSLGV
;
A
#
# COMPACT_ATOMS: atom_id res chain seq x y z
N ILE A 1 -6.15 -1.29 12.79
CA ILE A 1 -6.61 -0.05 12.15
C ILE A 1 -8.13 0.05 12.28
N GLY A 2 -8.95 -0.85 11.73
CA GLY A 2 -10.42 -0.76 11.72
C GLY A 2 -11.06 -0.54 13.09
N LYS A 3 -10.63 -1.28 14.12
CA LYS A 3 -11.13 -1.08 15.50
C LYS A 3 -10.85 0.33 16.05
N THR A 4 -9.67 0.88 15.74
CA THR A 4 -9.30 2.25 16.16
C THR A 4 -10.14 3.29 15.44
N GLN A 5 -10.37 3.13 14.14
CA GLN A 5 -11.24 4.00 13.36
C GLN A 5 -12.69 3.99 13.89
N ALA A 6 -13.23 2.80 14.16
CA ALA A 6 -14.57 2.65 14.73
C ALA A 6 -14.69 3.36 16.10
N ALA A 7 -13.69 3.20 16.98
CA ALA A 7 -13.67 3.87 18.26
C ALA A 7 -13.57 5.41 18.13
N TYR A 8 -12.76 5.89 17.20
CA TYR A 8 -12.62 7.32 16.94
C TYR A 8 -13.92 7.93 16.39
N PHE A 9 -14.53 7.32 15.39
CA PHE A 9 -15.81 7.82 14.86
C PHE A 9 -16.96 7.72 15.85
N LYS A 10 -16.95 6.69 16.73
CA LYS A 10 -17.89 6.62 17.85
C LYS A 10 -17.74 7.82 18.77
N MET A 11 -16.50 8.15 19.17
CA MET A 11 -16.20 9.32 19.99
C MET A 11 -16.69 10.63 19.33
N ILE A 12 -16.43 10.82 18.05
CA ILE A 12 -16.91 12.00 17.29
C ILE A 12 -18.45 12.05 17.28
N ASN A 13 -19.10 10.91 17.10
CA ASN A 13 -20.57 10.83 17.10
C ASN A 13 -21.19 11.15 18.47
N GLU A 14 -20.53 10.76 19.56
CA GLU A 14 -20.94 11.08 20.94
C GLU A 14 -20.81 12.59 21.23
N GLN A 15 -19.87 13.27 20.57
CA GLN A 15 -19.69 14.72 20.64
C GLN A 15 -20.62 15.51 19.70
N GLY A 16 -21.60 14.86 19.06
CA GLY A 16 -22.57 15.50 18.17
C GLY A 16 -22.31 15.28 16.67
N GLY A 17 -21.25 14.57 16.30
CA GLY A 17 -20.90 14.29 14.91
C GLY A 17 -20.25 15.49 14.19
N ILE A 18 -20.34 15.51 12.87
CA ILE A 18 -19.84 16.58 12.02
C ILE A 18 -21.01 17.45 11.56
N ASN A 19 -21.07 18.68 11.99
CA ASN A 19 -22.20 19.60 11.70
C ASN A 19 -23.57 18.98 12.04
N GLY A 20 -23.65 18.29 13.20
CA GLY A 20 -24.87 17.59 13.65
C GLY A 20 -25.16 16.28 12.95
N ARG A 21 -24.31 15.82 12.02
CA ARG A 21 -24.47 14.56 11.30
C ARG A 21 -23.54 13.50 11.87
N LYS A 22 -24.09 12.32 12.16
CA LYS A 22 -23.33 11.16 12.63
C LYS A 22 -22.65 10.44 11.48
N ILE A 23 -21.46 9.90 11.73
CA ILE A 23 -20.72 9.05 10.81
C ILE A 23 -21.18 7.60 11.03
N ASN A 24 -21.66 6.96 9.99
CA ASN A 24 -21.92 5.52 9.98
C ASN A 24 -20.75 4.81 9.28
N LEU A 25 -19.89 4.14 10.05
CA LEU A 25 -18.76 3.39 9.52
C LEU A 25 -19.18 1.94 9.27
N ILE A 26 -19.18 1.52 8.01
CA ILE A 26 -19.40 0.14 7.58
C ILE A 26 -18.05 -0.50 7.28
N GLN A 27 -17.79 -1.69 7.83
CA GLN A 27 -16.50 -2.37 7.67
C GLN A 27 -16.69 -3.80 7.18
N TYR A 28 -15.94 -4.18 6.15
CA TYR A 28 -15.85 -5.54 5.63
C TYR A 28 -14.41 -6.01 5.60
N ASP A 29 -14.20 -7.31 5.76
CA ASP A 29 -12.90 -7.95 5.69
C ASP A 29 -12.68 -8.55 4.31
N ASP A 30 -11.64 -8.12 3.63
CA ASP A 30 -11.23 -8.67 2.32
C ASP A 30 -10.14 -9.75 2.45
N ALA A 31 -9.71 -10.05 3.66
CA ALA A 31 -8.62 -11.00 3.94
C ALA A 31 -7.34 -10.74 3.11
N TYR A 32 -7.08 -9.47 2.76
CA TYR A 32 -5.97 -9.04 1.89
C TYR A 32 -6.00 -9.70 0.50
N SER A 33 -7.19 -10.05 0.02
CA SER A 33 -7.41 -10.71 -1.27
C SER A 33 -8.04 -9.74 -2.28
N PRO A 34 -7.35 -9.39 -3.38
CA PRO A 34 -7.89 -8.47 -4.38
C PRO A 34 -9.27 -8.86 -4.93
N PRO A 35 -9.55 -10.15 -5.23
CA PRO A 35 -10.91 -10.55 -5.64
C PRO A 35 -11.97 -10.27 -4.58
N LYS A 36 -11.68 -10.57 -3.30
CA LYS A 36 -12.59 -10.26 -2.19
C LYS A 36 -12.74 -8.76 -1.98
N ALA A 37 -11.66 -7.99 -2.12
CA ALA A 37 -11.73 -6.52 -2.05
C ALA A 37 -12.73 -5.97 -3.09
N VAL A 38 -12.70 -6.47 -4.33
CA VAL A 38 -13.66 -6.10 -5.37
C VAL A 38 -15.10 -6.44 -4.97
N GLU A 39 -15.33 -7.63 -4.42
CA GLU A 39 -16.64 -8.06 -3.92
C GLU A 39 -17.14 -7.14 -2.81
N GLN A 40 -16.33 -6.91 -1.78
CA GLN A 40 -16.72 -6.09 -0.64
C GLN A 40 -16.94 -4.61 -1.02
N VAL A 41 -16.10 -4.07 -1.90
CA VAL A 41 -16.27 -2.69 -2.36
C VAL A 41 -17.51 -2.53 -3.23
N ARG A 42 -17.85 -3.50 -4.07
CA ARG A 42 -19.14 -3.48 -4.79
C ARG A 42 -20.34 -3.50 -3.84
N LYS A 43 -20.28 -4.32 -2.80
CA LYS A 43 -21.32 -4.36 -1.77
C LYS A 43 -21.46 -3.01 -1.08
N LEU A 44 -20.35 -2.36 -0.68
CA LEU A 44 -20.35 -1.02 -0.10
C LEU A 44 -20.99 0.01 -1.04
N VAL A 45 -20.63 -0.02 -2.33
CA VAL A 45 -21.06 1.00 -3.31
C VAL A 45 -22.50 0.76 -3.80
N GLU A 46 -22.85 -0.49 -4.12
CA GLU A 46 -24.10 -0.83 -4.80
C GLU A 46 -25.20 -1.30 -3.83
N GLY A 47 -24.81 -1.84 -2.67
CA GLY A 47 -25.74 -2.33 -1.64
C GLY A 47 -25.91 -1.36 -0.48
N ASP A 48 -24.81 -0.90 0.09
CA ASP A 48 -24.82 0.01 1.25
C ASP A 48 -24.86 1.49 0.85
N GLU A 49 -24.67 1.79 -0.45
CA GLU A 49 -24.71 3.15 -1.02
C GLU A 49 -23.82 4.15 -0.26
N VAL A 50 -22.59 3.72 0.06
CA VAL A 50 -21.66 4.54 0.85
C VAL A 50 -21.27 5.83 0.12
N LEU A 51 -21.13 6.92 0.86
CA LEU A 51 -20.65 8.20 0.34
C LEU A 51 -19.24 8.11 -0.21
N LEU A 52 -18.38 7.33 0.44
CA LEU A 52 -16.95 7.18 0.12
C LEU A 52 -16.39 5.89 0.72
N THR A 53 -15.25 5.44 0.22
CA THR A 53 -14.40 4.45 0.89
C THR A 53 -13.26 5.16 1.63
N PHE A 54 -12.91 4.65 2.82
CA PHE A 54 -11.95 5.28 3.71
C PHE A 54 -10.89 4.29 4.18
N GLN A 55 -9.62 4.59 3.90
CA GLN A 55 -8.46 3.82 4.36
C GLN A 55 -8.55 2.30 4.08
N VAL A 56 -8.98 1.91 2.90
CA VAL A 56 -8.82 0.52 2.45
C VAL A 56 -7.33 0.16 2.51
N ILE A 57 -7.01 -0.98 3.14
CA ILE A 57 -5.63 -1.36 3.44
C ILE A 57 -5.05 -2.20 2.31
N GLY A 58 -3.80 -1.87 1.97
CA GLY A 58 -2.97 -2.68 1.08
C GLY A 58 -2.99 -2.24 -0.38
N THR A 59 -1.82 -2.33 -1.00
CA THR A 59 -1.62 -1.95 -2.41
C THR A 59 -2.46 -2.79 -3.37
N PRO A 60 -2.46 -4.14 -3.29
CA PRO A 60 -3.20 -4.97 -4.25
C PRO A 60 -4.72 -4.79 -4.13
N SER A 61 -5.28 -4.71 -2.92
CA SER A 61 -6.72 -4.47 -2.70
C SER A 61 -7.13 -3.10 -3.27
N ASN A 62 -6.40 -2.03 -2.94
CA ASN A 62 -6.68 -0.70 -3.47
C ASN A 62 -6.55 -0.63 -5.00
N ALA A 63 -5.53 -1.27 -5.58
CA ALA A 63 -5.32 -1.30 -7.03
C ALA A 63 -6.47 -1.99 -7.77
N ALA A 64 -7.00 -3.08 -7.21
CA ALA A 64 -8.10 -3.83 -7.80
C ALA A 64 -9.40 -3.02 -7.88
N VAL A 65 -9.64 -2.09 -6.95
CA VAL A 65 -10.89 -1.33 -6.87
C VAL A 65 -10.80 0.10 -7.42
N GLN A 66 -9.59 0.62 -7.67
CA GLN A 66 -9.36 2.02 -8.04
C GLN A 66 -10.16 2.46 -9.27
N LYS A 67 -10.07 1.70 -10.37
CA LYS A 67 -10.80 2.01 -11.62
C LYS A 67 -12.31 1.99 -11.41
N TYR A 68 -12.81 1.00 -10.68
CA TYR A 68 -14.23 0.86 -10.39
C TYR A 68 -14.74 2.06 -9.57
N LEU A 69 -14.09 2.40 -8.46
CA LEU A 69 -14.48 3.55 -7.63
C LEU A 69 -14.44 4.86 -8.42
N ASN A 70 -13.41 5.08 -9.22
CA ASN A 70 -13.32 6.26 -10.09
C ASN A 70 -14.45 6.30 -11.14
N SER A 71 -14.81 5.17 -11.75
CA SER A 71 -15.91 5.08 -12.72
C SER A 71 -17.27 5.38 -12.09
N LYS A 72 -17.46 4.99 -10.83
CA LYS A 72 -18.66 5.26 -10.04
C LYS A 72 -18.66 6.66 -9.38
N LYS A 73 -17.55 7.39 -9.48
CA LYS A 73 -17.34 8.69 -8.82
C LYS A 73 -17.50 8.60 -7.28
N VAL A 74 -17.13 7.46 -6.72
CA VAL A 74 -17.08 7.24 -5.26
C VAL A 74 -15.66 7.53 -4.79
N PRO A 75 -15.46 8.50 -3.88
CA PRO A 75 -14.13 8.83 -3.39
C PRO A 75 -13.43 7.65 -2.71
N GLN A 76 -12.21 7.34 -3.14
CA GLN A 76 -11.27 6.43 -2.48
C GLN A 76 -10.33 7.27 -1.62
N LEU A 77 -10.76 7.57 -0.39
CA LEU A 77 -10.04 8.49 0.46
C LEU A 77 -9.00 7.81 1.33
N LEU A 78 -7.81 8.41 1.33
CA LEU A 78 -6.70 8.06 2.19
C LEU A 78 -6.36 6.57 2.07
N ALA A 79 -6.31 6.05 0.83
CA ALA A 79 -5.92 4.66 0.56
C ALA A 79 -4.65 4.32 1.34
N ALA A 80 -4.70 3.28 2.21
CA ALA A 80 -3.60 2.95 3.11
C ALA A 80 -2.50 2.18 2.37
N THR A 81 -1.83 2.89 1.49
CA THR A 81 -0.70 2.45 0.67
C THR A 81 0.15 3.65 0.26
N GLY A 82 1.44 3.44 0.10
CA GLY A 82 2.38 4.42 -0.45
C GLY A 82 2.75 4.17 -1.92
N ALA A 83 2.04 3.27 -2.60
CA ALA A 83 2.33 2.99 -4.00
C ALA A 83 2.08 4.23 -4.87
N SER A 84 3.03 4.54 -5.77
CA SER A 84 3.07 5.75 -6.58
C SER A 84 1.83 5.93 -7.46
N LYS A 85 1.20 4.85 -7.88
CA LYS A 85 -0.02 4.86 -8.69
C LYS A 85 -1.22 5.58 -8.04
N PHE A 86 -1.23 5.76 -6.71
CA PHE A 86 -2.29 6.47 -5.98
C PHE A 86 -2.02 7.98 -5.86
N THR A 87 -0.98 8.47 -6.54
CA THR A 87 -0.64 9.89 -6.63
C THR A 87 -0.84 10.46 -8.05
N ASP A 88 -1.78 9.89 -8.80
CA ASP A 88 -2.13 10.30 -10.18
C ASP A 88 -3.54 10.91 -10.23
N PRO A 89 -3.71 12.17 -9.82
CA PRO A 89 -5.02 12.83 -9.82
C PRO A 89 -5.55 13.12 -11.23
N LYS A 90 -4.68 13.08 -12.24
CA LYS A 90 -5.10 13.30 -13.64
C LYS A 90 -5.95 12.15 -14.17
N ASN A 91 -5.51 10.91 -13.92
CA ASN A 91 -6.20 9.72 -14.39
C ASN A 91 -7.20 9.17 -13.36
N PHE A 92 -6.97 9.43 -12.07
CA PHE A 92 -7.79 8.93 -10.95
C PHE A 92 -8.20 10.06 -9.99
N PRO A 93 -9.04 11.02 -10.43
CA PRO A 93 -9.40 12.20 -9.65
C PRO A 93 -10.20 11.90 -8.38
N TRP A 94 -10.73 10.68 -8.24
CA TRP A 94 -11.49 10.23 -7.07
C TRP A 94 -10.65 9.41 -6.08
N THR A 95 -9.32 9.37 -6.28
CA THR A 95 -8.40 8.63 -5.42
C THR A 95 -7.37 9.55 -4.79
N ILE A 96 -7.15 9.38 -3.48
CA ILE A 96 -6.02 9.99 -2.75
C ILE A 96 -5.38 8.95 -1.83
N GLY A 97 -4.05 8.83 -1.89
CA GLY A 97 -3.26 8.00 -0.99
C GLY A 97 -3.07 8.64 0.40
N PHE A 98 -2.66 7.84 1.37
CA PHE A 98 -2.41 8.29 2.74
C PHE A 98 -0.93 8.26 3.12
N ASN A 99 -0.25 7.17 2.80
CA ASN A 99 1.13 6.95 3.21
C ASN A 99 2.12 7.79 2.38
N PRO A 100 3.31 8.09 2.92
CA PRO A 100 4.43 8.54 2.10
C PRO A 100 4.65 7.62 0.89
N ASN A 101 5.09 8.19 -0.22
CA ASN A 101 5.34 7.42 -1.44
C ASN A 101 6.51 6.44 -1.21
N TYR A 102 6.33 5.16 -1.54
CA TYR A 102 7.31 4.09 -1.32
C TYR A 102 8.64 4.33 -2.05
N GLN A 103 8.63 4.96 -3.21
CA GLN A 103 9.87 5.32 -3.90
C GLN A 103 10.65 6.41 -3.14
N THR A 104 9.93 7.36 -2.52
CA THR A 104 10.56 8.39 -1.67
C THR A 104 11.15 7.76 -0.42
N GLU A 105 10.41 6.88 0.24
CA GLU A 105 10.86 6.12 1.40
C GLU A 105 12.10 5.28 1.05
N GLY A 106 12.06 4.59 -0.09
CA GLY A 106 13.20 3.81 -0.59
C GLY A 106 14.45 4.66 -0.85
N ARG A 107 14.30 5.90 -1.36
CA ARG A 107 15.44 6.84 -1.49
C ARG A 107 15.99 7.27 -0.14
N ILE A 108 15.16 7.44 0.88
CA ILE A 108 15.60 7.75 2.24
C ILE A 108 16.42 6.59 2.81
N TYR A 109 15.96 5.35 2.63
CA TYR A 109 16.72 4.15 3.04
C TYR A 109 18.06 4.07 2.32
N ALA A 110 18.10 4.31 1.02
CA ALA A 110 19.34 4.34 0.25
C ALA A 110 20.33 5.39 0.78
N ALA A 111 19.87 6.60 1.07
CA ALA A 111 20.69 7.66 1.65
C ALA A 111 21.26 7.26 3.03
N TYR A 112 20.44 6.62 3.86
CA TYR A 112 20.87 6.10 5.16
C TYR A 112 21.95 5.00 5.00
N ILE A 113 21.72 4.05 4.08
CA ILE A 113 22.68 2.96 3.81
C ILE A 113 24.00 3.52 3.28
N LEU A 114 23.96 4.43 2.32
CA LEU A 114 25.18 5.05 1.76
C LEU A 114 26.00 5.77 2.84
N LYS A 115 25.33 6.42 3.78
CA LYS A 115 26.00 7.14 4.88
C LYS A 115 26.61 6.20 5.92
N ASN A 116 25.91 5.15 6.32
CA ASN A 116 26.27 4.35 7.48
C ASN A 116 26.90 2.99 7.09
N TYR A 117 26.60 2.49 5.90
CA TYR A 117 27.02 1.16 5.42
C TYR A 117 27.45 1.22 3.94
N PRO A 118 28.48 2.03 3.58
CA PRO A 118 28.82 2.32 2.18
C PRO A 118 29.28 1.12 1.36
N ASN A 119 29.63 0.01 2.03
CA ASN A 119 30.10 -1.24 1.44
C ASN A 119 29.12 -2.40 1.67
N ALA A 120 27.89 -2.13 2.08
CA ALA A 120 26.89 -3.17 2.34
C ALA A 120 26.54 -3.94 1.07
N LYS A 121 26.35 -5.25 1.25
CA LYS A 121 25.65 -6.09 0.28
C LYS A 121 24.17 -6.13 0.64
N ILE A 122 23.34 -5.79 -0.30
CA ILE A 122 21.89 -5.68 -0.10
C ILE A 122 21.20 -6.83 -0.84
N GLY A 123 20.49 -7.65 -0.10
CA GLY A 123 19.52 -8.59 -0.65
C GLY A 123 18.11 -8.01 -0.51
N ALA A 124 17.33 -8.03 -1.57
CA ALA A 124 15.96 -7.55 -1.55
C ALA A 124 14.97 -8.71 -1.67
N LEU A 125 14.08 -8.81 -0.70
CA LEU A 125 12.90 -9.68 -0.75
C LEU A 125 11.66 -8.78 -0.76
N TYR A 126 10.81 -8.92 -1.77
CA TYR A 126 9.65 -8.04 -1.93
C TYR A 126 8.42 -8.77 -2.45
N GLN A 127 7.24 -8.24 -2.14
CA GLN A 127 5.97 -8.70 -2.69
C GLN A 127 5.90 -8.37 -4.19
N ASN A 128 5.49 -9.32 -5.02
CA ASN A 128 5.45 -9.15 -6.48
C ASN A 128 4.22 -8.38 -6.94
N ASP A 129 4.16 -7.10 -6.59
CA ASP A 129 3.11 -6.16 -6.99
C ASP A 129 3.63 -4.71 -7.09
N ASP A 130 2.73 -3.73 -7.17
CA ASP A 130 3.10 -2.31 -7.23
C ASP A 130 3.84 -1.84 -5.96
N LEU A 131 3.57 -2.43 -4.78
CA LEU A 131 4.30 -2.14 -3.55
C LEU A 131 5.79 -2.53 -3.71
N GLY A 132 6.04 -3.77 -4.05
CA GLY A 132 7.41 -4.27 -4.19
C GLY A 132 8.17 -3.57 -5.31
N ARG A 133 7.51 -3.31 -6.45
CA ARG A 133 8.13 -2.56 -7.56
C ARG A 133 8.55 -1.15 -7.15
N ASP A 134 7.73 -0.44 -6.40
CA ASP A 134 8.08 0.89 -5.91
C ASP A 134 9.22 0.86 -4.90
N TYR A 135 9.21 -0.12 -3.97
CA TYR A 135 10.31 -0.34 -3.04
C TYR A 135 11.61 -0.80 -3.70
N MET A 136 11.56 -1.35 -4.91
CA MET A 136 12.77 -1.64 -5.69
C MET A 136 13.24 -0.42 -6.49
N THR A 137 12.30 0.36 -7.03
CA THR A 137 12.60 1.57 -7.80
C THR A 137 13.24 2.66 -6.94
N GLY A 138 12.70 2.91 -5.76
CA GLY A 138 13.18 3.96 -4.85
C GLY A 138 14.64 3.79 -4.42
N PRO A 139 15.02 2.64 -3.82
CA PRO A 139 16.41 2.39 -3.43
C PRO A 139 17.37 2.41 -4.59
N LYS A 140 17.04 1.81 -5.74
CA LYS A 140 17.89 1.86 -6.94
C LYS A 140 18.19 3.30 -7.37
N ALA A 141 17.15 4.14 -7.42
CA ALA A 141 17.32 5.56 -7.72
C ALA A 141 18.15 6.31 -6.66
N GLY A 142 17.97 5.98 -5.39
CA GLY A 142 18.71 6.58 -4.29
C GLY A 142 20.17 6.15 -4.20
N LEU A 143 20.50 4.91 -4.55
CA LEU A 143 21.86 4.38 -4.59
C LEU A 143 22.62 4.86 -5.84
N GLY A 144 21.91 5.26 -6.90
CA GLY A 144 22.54 5.68 -8.16
C GLY A 144 23.44 4.62 -8.75
N ASP A 145 24.65 5.00 -9.18
CA ASP A 145 25.62 4.10 -9.79
C ASP A 145 26.05 2.94 -8.88
N LYS A 146 25.91 3.08 -7.55
CA LYS A 146 26.21 2.02 -6.59
C LYS A 146 25.13 0.93 -6.53
N ALA A 147 23.96 1.14 -7.10
CA ALA A 147 22.89 0.16 -7.06
C ALA A 147 23.33 -1.20 -7.64
N ALA A 148 24.02 -1.18 -8.78
CA ALA A 148 24.47 -2.39 -9.46
C ALA A 148 25.49 -3.22 -8.65
N THR A 149 26.27 -2.59 -7.78
CA THR A 149 27.29 -3.25 -6.96
C THR A 149 26.82 -3.59 -5.56
N MET A 150 25.90 -2.80 -5.01
CA MET A 150 25.38 -2.98 -3.64
C MET A 150 24.20 -3.94 -3.61
N ILE A 151 23.27 -3.89 -4.58
CA ILE A 151 22.13 -4.82 -4.64
C ILE A 151 22.62 -6.10 -5.31
N VAL A 152 23.04 -7.07 -4.51
CA VAL A 152 23.63 -8.32 -4.98
C VAL A 152 22.58 -9.40 -5.29
N GLY A 153 21.34 -9.21 -4.91
CA GLY A 153 20.25 -10.14 -5.22
C GLY A 153 18.89 -9.56 -4.98
N GLU A 154 17.98 -9.94 -5.86
CA GLU A 154 16.56 -9.60 -5.78
C GLU A 154 15.73 -10.87 -5.92
N THR A 155 14.70 -10.98 -5.11
CA THR A 155 13.72 -12.08 -5.20
C THR A 155 12.37 -11.58 -4.72
N SER A 156 11.32 -12.12 -5.29
CA SER A 156 9.96 -11.76 -4.94
C SER A 156 9.18 -12.95 -4.40
N TYR A 157 8.06 -12.66 -3.78
CA TYR A 157 7.06 -13.64 -3.38
C TYR A 157 5.67 -13.20 -3.83
N GLU A 158 4.78 -14.16 -4.02
CA GLU A 158 3.37 -13.94 -4.27
C GLU A 158 2.58 -14.02 -2.96
N LEU A 159 1.45 -13.32 -2.87
CA LEU A 159 0.56 -13.42 -1.69
C LEU A 159 0.04 -14.84 -1.43
N THR A 160 0.08 -15.68 -2.45
CA THR A 160 -0.37 -17.08 -2.38
C THR A 160 0.75 -18.07 -2.06
N ASP A 161 1.99 -17.61 -1.98
CA ASP A 161 3.12 -18.49 -1.66
C ASP A 161 3.00 -19.00 -0.21
N PRO A 162 3.07 -20.31 0.01
CA PRO A 162 2.92 -20.89 1.34
C PRO A 162 4.12 -20.58 2.26
N THR A 163 5.30 -20.37 1.69
CA THR A 163 6.55 -20.05 2.40
C THR A 163 7.46 -19.19 1.53
N ILE A 164 8.47 -18.58 2.14
CA ILE A 164 9.52 -17.80 1.47
C ILE A 164 10.92 -18.41 1.68
N ASP A 165 11.00 -19.68 2.06
CA ASP A 165 12.26 -20.34 2.42
C ASP A 165 13.25 -20.37 1.26
N SER A 166 12.78 -20.65 0.05
CA SER A 166 13.63 -20.67 -1.15
C SER A 166 14.23 -19.30 -1.47
N GLN A 167 13.46 -18.25 -1.28
CA GLN A 167 13.91 -16.86 -1.45
C GLN A 167 15.00 -16.51 -0.42
N ILE A 168 14.79 -16.88 0.83
CA ILE A 168 15.76 -16.66 1.91
C ILE A 168 17.05 -17.45 1.65
N VAL A 169 16.96 -18.73 1.27
CA VAL A 169 18.15 -19.55 0.93
C VAL A 169 18.93 -18.91 -0.22
N LYS A 170 18.22 -18.45 -1.27
CA LYS A 170 18.85 -17.76 -2.39
C LYS A 170 19.60 -16.50 -1.94
N LEU A 171 18.96 -15.62 -1.16
CA LEU A 171 19.62 -14.40 -0.68
C LEU A 171 20.82 -14.71 0.22
N LYS A 172 20.69 -15.68 1.14
CA LYS A 172 21.77 -16.10 2.01
C LYS A 172 22.98 -16.61 1.22
N SER A 173 22.76 -17.33 0.11
CA SER A 173 23.86 -17.83 -0.75
C SER A 173 24.66 -16.71 -1.42
N LEU A 174 24.12 -15.50 -1.50
CA LEU A 174 24.77 -14.31 -2.05
C LEU A 174 25.59 -13.54 -1.01
N GLY A 175 25.59 -13.99 0.23
CA GLY A 175 26.39 -13.42 1.33
C GLY A 175 25.82 -12.10 1.87
N VAL A 176 24.49 -11.99 1.90
CA VAL A 176 23.75 -10.89 2.55
C VAL A 176 23.31 -11.29 3.95
#